data_d64abdde072ac61c339f2b1e23ce8ec9
#
_entry.id   d64abdde072ac61c339f2b1e23ce8ec9
#
_cell.length_a   1.000
_cell.length_b   1.000
_cell.length_c   1.000
_cell.angle_alpha   90.00
_cell.angle_beta   90.00
_cell.angle_gamma   90.00
#
_symmetry.space_group_name_H-M   'P 1'
#
loop_
_entity.id
_entity.type
_entity.pdbx_description
1 polymer ?
#
loop_
_entity_poly.entity_id
_entity_poly.type
_entity_poly.pdbx_seq_one_letter_code
_entity_poly.pdbx_strand_id
1 'polypeptide(L)'
;MASISLRGVQKSYGDGAPVIRDVDLEIGENEFCVFLGPSGCGKSTLLRMIAGLEDVSDGDLFIGGQLVNAVPSAQRGVAMVFQSYALFPHMTVFENMAFGLKLAKTPKDEIDRKVREAARVLQLEALLDRRPKALSGGQRQRVAIGRAIVRQPGVFLFDEPLSNLDATLRGQTRVEIARLHKQFAKASVVYVTHDQIEAMTLADKIVLLHAGKDTERYGSIAQIGAPLELYHRPKSRFVAGFIGSPRMNFLPGKLASIDARGVSVKLDDSGETVRVGVDGAALSVGQPVTFGVRPEHLEMVEGVQDAPADTTHESSLLTRAVSLVEQLGEHSYVHLEEGEG
;
A
#
# COMPACT_ATOMS: atom_id res chain seq x y z
N MET A 1 15.74 -14.15 -10.79
CA MET A 1 14.90 -13.02 -10.37
C MET A 1 13.81 -12.88 -11.40
N ALA A 2 12.63 -12.44 -11.05
CA ALA A 2 11.55 -12.35 -12.02
C ALA A 2 10.87 -10.98 -11.88
N SER A 3 10.90 -10.20 -12.95
CA SER A 3 10.07 -9.00 -13.10
C SER A 3 8.62 -9.39 -13.37
N ILE A 4 7.70 -8.47 -13.15
CA ILE A 4 6.28 -8.64 -13.50
C ILE A 4 5.88 -7.46 -14.38
N SER A 5 5.23 -7.74 -15.51
CA SER A 5 4.70 -6.73 -16.42
C SER A 5 3.23 -7.01 -16.72
N LEU A 6 2.39 -6.02 -16.51
CA LEU A 6 0.98 -6.02 -16.88
C LEU A 6 0.78 -5.00 -17.99
N ARG A 7 0.10 -5.38 -19.07
CA ARG A 7 -0.15 -4.53 -20.24
C ARG A 7 -1.61 -4.56 -20.60
N GLY A 8 -2.32 -3.44 -20.35
CA GLY A 8 -3.74 -3.30 -20.58
C GLY A 8 -4.60 -4.35 -19.86
N VAL A 9 -4.15 -4.83 -18.70
CA VAL A 9 -4.80 -5.95 -18.00
C VAL A 9 -6.17 -5.55 -17.49
N GLN A 10 -7.18 -6.40 -17.78
CA GLN A 10 -8.56 -6.22 -17.38
C GLN A 10 -9.13 -7.49 -16.73
N LYS A 11 -10.10 -7.30 -15.82
CA LYS A 11 -10.88 -8.38 -15.22
C LYS A 11 -12.34 -7.99 -15.11
N SER A 12 -13.18 -8.80 -15.72
CA SER A 12 -14.66 -8.76 -15.60
C SER A 12 -15.17 -10.08 -15.07
N TYR A 13 -16.29 -10.04 -14.34
CA TYR A 13 -17.03 -11.23 -13.91
C TYR A 13 -18.40 -11.21 -14.60
N GLY A 14 -18.63 -12.19 -15.46
CA GLY A 14 -19.85 -12.23 -16.32
C GLY A 14 -19.93 -10.99 -17.21
N ASP A 15 -21.15 -10.50 -17.43
CA ASP A 15 -21.42 -9.31 -18.26
C ASP A 15 -21.33 -7.99 -17.49
N GLY A 16 -20.76 -8.01 -16.26
CA GLY A 16 -20.65 -6.82 -15.41
C GLY A 16 -19.52 -5.86 -15.84
N ALA A 17 -19.56 -4.66 -15.26
CA ALA A 17 -18.44 -3.71 -15.41
C ALA A 17 -17.11 -4.31 -14.93
N PRO A 18 -15.99 -3.98 -15.56
CA PRO A 18 -14.68 -4.47 -15.16
C PRO A 18 -14.33 -4.09 -13.71
N VAL A 19 -13.94 -5.08 -12.90
CA VAL A 19 -13.40 -4.85 -11.54
C VAL A 19 -11.96 -4.33 -11.61
N ILE A 20 -11.21 -4.78 -12.61
CA ILE A 20 -9.88 -4.25 -12.97
C ILE A 20 -9.97 -3.76 -14.41
N ARG A 21 -9.52 -2.52 -14.61
CA ARG A 21 -9.61 -1.85 -15.90
C ARG A 21 -8.30 -1.17 -16.27
N ASP A 22 -7.80 -1.49 -17.45
CA ASP A 22 -6.66 -0.85 -18.12
C ASP A 22 -5.42 -0.72 -17.21
N VAL A 23 -4.95 -1.84 -16.66
CA VAL A 23 -3.78 -1.83 -15.78
C VAL A 23 -2.51 -2.04 -16.58
N ASP A 24 -1.69 -0.97 -16.65
CA ASP A 24 -0.31 -0.98 -17.10
C ASP A 24 0.62 -0.83 -15.91
N LEU A 25 1.46 -1.83 -15.65
CA LEU A 25 2.33 -1.86 -14.47
C LEU A 25 3.60 -2.65 -14.76
N GLU A 26 4.74 -2.06 -14.42
CA GLU A 26 6.02 -2.74 -14.40
C GLU A 26 6.54 -2.84 -12.97
N ILE A 27 6.86 -4.05 -12.53
CA ILE A 27 7.50 -4.35 -11.25
C ILE A 27 8.87 -4.94 -11.56
N GLY A 28 9.91 -4.25 -11.13
CA GLY A 28 11.30 -4.64 -11.36
C GLY A 28 11.71 -5.90 -10.59
N GLU A 29 12.85 -6.46 -10.96
CA GLU A 29 13.47 -7.52 -10.18
C GLU A 29 13.82 -7.03 -8.77
N ASN A 30 13.53 -7.85 -7.76
CA ASN A 30 13.79 -7.53 -6.35
C ASN A 30 13.07 -6.28 -5.81
N GLU A 31 12.06 -5.80 -6.49
CA GLU A 31 11.26 -4.65 -6.08
C GLU A 31 10.15 -5.08 -5.12
N PHE A 32 9.95 -4.30 -4.06
CA PHE A 32 8.82 -4.45 -3.13
C PHE A 32 7.68 -3.53 -3.59
N CYS A 33 6.72 -4.10 -4.31
CA CYS A 33 5.56 -3.39 -4.82
C CYS A 33 4.34 -3.60 -3.92
N VAL A 34 3.71 -2.50 -3.48
CA VAL A 34 2.52 -2.55 -2.62
C VAL A 34 1.29 -2.09 -3.40
N PHE A 35 0.25 -2.94 -3.46
CA PHE A 35 -1.08 -2.56 -3.93
C PHE A 35 -1.88 -2.00 -2.76
N LEU A 36 -2.22 -0.73 -2.84
CA LEU A 36 -2.93 0.03 -1.83
C LEU A 36 -4.24 0.57 -2.40
N GLY A 37 -5.25 0.79 -1.57
CA GLY A 37 -6.52 1.38 -1.99
C GLY A 37 -7.70 0.97 -1.12
N PRO A 38 -8.89 1.54 -1.34
CA PRO A 38 -10.09 1.25 -0.59
C PRO A 38 -10.50 -0.23 -0.66
N SER A 39 -11.39 -0.66 0.23
CA SER A 39 -11.98 -2.00 0.15
C SER A 39 -12.78 -2.16 -1.16
N GLY A 40 -12.65 -3.34 -1.78
CA GLY A 40 -13.36 -3.64 -3.03
C GLY A 40 -12.76 -3.04 -4.32
N CYS A 41 -11.61 -2.34 -4.26
CA CYS A 41 -10.97 -1.77 -5.47
C CYS A 41 -10.22 -2.80 -6.35
N GLY A 42 -10.26 -4.10 -6.01
CA GLY A 42 -9.67 -5.15 -6.85
C GLY A 42 -8.24 -5.57 -6.52
N LYS A 43 -7.63 -5.11 -5.42
CA LYS A 43 -6.24 -5.47 -5.02
C LYS A 43 -6.00 -6.98 -5.00
N SER A 44 -6.82 -7.72 -4.25
CA SER A 44 -6.70 -9.18 -4.15
C SER A 44 -7.02 -9.88 -5.48
N THR A 45 -7.93 -9.31 -6.29
CA THR A 45 -8.19 -9.81 -7.64
C THR A 45 -6.96 -9.71 -8.52
N LEU A 46 -6.30 -8.54 -8.54
CA LEU A 46 -5.06 -8.31 -9.28
C LEU A 46 -3.95 -9.24 -8.81
N LEU A 47 -3.80 -9.40 -7.49
CA LEU A 47 -2.83 -10.34 -6.90
C LEU A 47 -3.11 -11.79 -7.33
N ARG A 48 -4.38 -12.21 -7.32
CA ARG A 48 -4.78 -13.58 -7.73
C ARG A 48 -4.59 -13.83 -9.22
N MET A 49 -4.77 -12.81 -10.08
CA MET A 49 -4.42 -12.91 -11.48
C MET A 49 -2.92 -13.16 -11.67
N ILE A 50 -2.05 -12.45 -10.94
CA ILE A 50 -0.60 -12.71 -10.96
C ILE A 50 -0.30 -14.13 -10.47
N ALA A 51 -0.97 -14.59 -9.42
CA ALA A 51 -0.82 -15.94 -8.89
C ALA A 51 -1.32 -17.05 -9.85
N GLY A 52 -2.15 -16.72 -10.85
CA GLY A 52 -2.84 -17.71 -11.69
C GLY A 52 -3.98 -18.43 -10.99
N LEU A 53 -4.59 -17.76 -10.01
CA LEU A 53 -5.79 -18.22 -9.29
C LEU A 53 -7.06 -17.55 -9.82
N GLU A 54 -6.91 -16.54 -10.67
CA GLU A 54 -7.92 -15.83 -11.42
C GLU A 54 -7.44 -15.64 -12.85
N ASP A 55 -8.33 -15.82 -13.82
CA ASP A 55 -8.01 -15.60 -15.22
C ASP A 55 -8.02 -14.10 -15.55
N VAL A 56 -7.12 -13.68 -16.42
CA VAL A 56 -7.12 -12.35 -17.04
C VAL A 56 -8.22 -12.35 -18.10
N SER A 57 -9.12 -11.35 -18.09
CA SER A 57 -10.18 -11.24 -19.10
C SER A 57 -9.69 -10.62 -20.39
N ASP A 58 -8.77 -9.66 -20.33
CA ASP A 58 -8.13 -9.00 -21.46
C ASP A 58 -6.76 -8.44 -21.05
N GLY A 59 -5.88 -8.20 -22.03
CA GLY A 59 -4.51 -7.77 -21.81
C GLY A 59 -3.53 -8.91 -21.52
N ASP A 60 -2.27 -8.55 -21.27
CA ASP A 60 -1.16 -9.48 -21.17
C ASP A 60 -0.46 -9.38 -19.80
N LEU A 61 -0.21 -10.53 -19.18
CA LEU A 61 0.55 -10.66 -17.94
C LEU A 61 1.84 -11.44 -18.18
N PHE A 62 2.98 -10.83 -17.85
CA PHE A 62 4.30 -11.44 -17.96
C PHE A 62 4.95 -11.60 -16.60
N ILE A 63 5.67 -12.71 -16.39
CA ILE A 63 6.54 -12.96 -15.25
C ILE A 63 7.89 -13.43 -15.78
N GLY A 64 8.96 -12.71 -15.42
CA GLY A 64 10.31 -13.00 -15.95
C GLY A 64 10.40 -12.94 -17.47
N GLY A 65 9.62 -12.06 -18.11
CA GLY A 65 9.54 -11.91 -19.56
C GLY A 65 8.69 -12.96 -20.28
N GLN A 66 8.15 -13.95 -19.56
CA GLN A 66 7.27 -14.98 -20.12
C GLN A 66 5.80 -14.58 -19.99
N LEU A 67 5.01 -14.65 -21.06
CA LEU A 67 3.55 -14.50 -21.03
C LEU A 67 2.94 -15.66 -20.24
N VAL A 68 2.17 -15.34 -19.18
CA VAL A 68 1.65 -16.34 -18.22
C VAL A 68 0.13 -16.45 -18.18
N ASN A 69 -0.59 -15.78 -19.06
CA ASN A 69 -2.07 -15.80 -19.04
C ASN A 69 -2.62 -17.23 -18.99
N ALA A 70 -2.11 -18.14 -19.83
CA ALA A 70 -2.54 -19.54 -19.88
C ALA A 70 -1.68 -20.50 -19.03
N VAL A 71 -0.68 -19.99 -18.29
CA VAL A 71 0.22 -20.83 -17.47
C VAL A 71 -0.44 -21.13 -16.14
N PRO A 72 -0.59 -22.42 -15.74
CA PRO A 72 -1.14 -22.80 -14.45
C PRO A 72 -0.34 -22.23 -13.27
N SER A 73 -1.02 -21.86 -12.18
CA SER A 73 -0.41 -21.23 -10.97
C SER A 73 0.83 -21.99 -10.45
N ALA A 74 0.80 -23.32 -10.47
CA ALA A 74 1.91 -24.16 -10.00
C ALA A 74 3.21 -24.01 -10.81
N GLN A 75 3.12 -23.52 -12.06
CA GLN A 75 4.24 -23.39 -13.01
C GLN A 75 4.73 -21.94 -13.17
N ARG A 76 4.06 -20.94 -12.56
CA ARG A 76 4.41 -19.52 -12.67
C ARG A 76 5.65 -19.12 -11.85
N GLY A 77 6.22 -20.01 -11.04
CA GLY A 77 7.38 -19.70 -10.20
C GLY A 77 7.07 -18.72 -9.06
N VAL A 78 5.81 -18.61 -8.65
CA VAL A 78 5.34 -17.71 -7.59
C VAL A 78 5.02 -18.48 -6.32
N ALA A 79 5.06 -17.79 -5.17
CA ALA A 79 4.54 -18.32 -3.91
C ALA A 79 3.62 -17.28 -3.25
N MET A 80 2.45 -17.71 -2.77
CA MET A 80 1.44 -16.84 -2.18
C MET A 80 1.24 -17.14 -0.69
N VAL A 81 1.20 -16.07 0.10
CA VAL A 81 0.82 -16.07 1.51
C VAL A 81 -0.58 -15.44 1.60
N PHE A 82 -1.56 -16.23 2.02
CA PHE A 82 -2.95 -15.83 2.13
C PHE A 82 -3.22 -15.10 3.45
N GLN A 83 -4.23 -14.27 3.49
CA GLN A 83 -4.73 -13.56 4.68
C GLN A 83 -5.04 -14.51 5.85
N SER A 84 -5.62 -15.68 5.58
CA SER A 84 -5.91 -16.72 6.59
C SER A 84 -4.71 -17.61 6.94
N TYR A 85 -3.52 -17.30 6.36
CA TYR A 85 -2.32 -18.14 6.39
C TYR A 85 -2.46 -19.51 5.70
N ALA A 86 -3.67 -20.05 5.57
CA ALA A 86 -4.03 -21.32 4.94
C ALA A 86 -3.11 -22.48 5.36
N LEU A 87 -2.78 -22.58 6.66
CA LEU A 87 -2.01 -23.68 7.20
C LEU A 87 -2.85 -24.94 7.32
N PHE A 88 -2.25 -26.10 7.04
CA PHE A 88 -2.88 -27.41 7.23
C PHE A 88 -2.92 -27.74 8.73
N PRO A 89 -4.13 -27.78 9.37
CA PRO A 89 -4.24 -27.86 10.81
C PRO A 89 -3.79 -29.21 11.40
N HIS A 90 -3.80 -30.26 10.59
CA HIS A 90 -3.40 -31.62 10.96
C HIS A 90 -1.89 -31.88 10.82
N MET A 91 -1.17 -31.00 10.12
CA MET A 91 0.26 -31.07 9.89
C MET A 91 1.05 -30.28 10.93
N THR A 92 2.27 -30.71 11.25
CA THR A 92 3.22 -29.94 12.05
C THR A 92 3.73 -28.71 11.29
N VAL A 93 4.49 -27.83 11.96
CA VAL A 93 5.21 -26.70 11.31
C VAL A 93 6.13 -27.22 10.22
N PHE A 94 6.96 -28.22 10.55
CA PHE A 94 7.84 -28.86 9.58
C PHE A 94 7.07 -29.36 8.35
N GLU A 95 6.00 -30.10 8.56
CA GLU A 95 5.20 -30.68 7.48
C GLU A 95 4.52 -29.63 6.62
N ASN A 96 4.00 -28.55 7.23
CA ASN A 96 3.44 -27.39 6.50
C ASN A 96 4.49 -26.76 5.59
N MET A 97 5.71 -26.50 6.09
CA MET A 97 6.79 -25.93 5.30
C MET A 97 7.27 -26.89 4.21
N ALA A 98 7.39 -28.18 4.52
CA ALA A 98 7.85 -29.21 3.60
C ALA A 98 6.86 -29.57 2.49
N PHE A 99 5.57 -29.22 2.64
CA PHE A 99 4.49 -29.72 1.79
C PHE A 99 4.73 -29.51 0.29
N GLY A 100 5.07 -28.28 -0.10
CA GLY A 100 5.33 -27.96 -1.51
C GLY A 100 6.55 -28.70 -2.10
N LEU A 101 7.59 -28.90 -1.30
CA LEU A 101 8.78 -29.64 -1.71
C LEU A 101 8.48 -31.15 -1.87
N LYS A 102 7.63 -31.71 -1.00
CA LYS A 102 7.17 -33.10 -1.12
C LYS A 102 6.38 -33.34 -2.40
N LEU A 103 5.48 -32.39 -2.76
CA LEU A 103 4.71 -32.45 -4.03
C LEU A 103 5.65 -32.38 -5.25
N ALA A 104 6.72 -31.57 -5.16
CA ALA A 104 7.76 -31.47 -6.20
C ALA A 104 8.71 -32.69 -6.22
N LYS A 105 8.47 -33.72 -5.39
CA LYS A 105 9.30 -34.94 -5.27
C LYS A 105 10.77 -34.63 -4.93
N THR A 106 11.03 -33.54 -4.19
CA THR A 106 12.38 -33.18 -3.71
C THR A 106 12.93 -34.27 -2.79
N PRO A 107 14.23 -34.62 -2.84
CA PRO A 107 14.85 -35.58 -1.92
C PRO A 107 14.68 -35.20 -0.44
N LYS A 108 14.51 -36.23 0.43
CA LYS A 108 14.24 -36.01 1.87
C LYS A 108 15.30 -35.16 2.56
N ASP A 109 16.58 -35.42 2.28
CA ASP A 109 17.69 -34.70 2.88
C ASP A 109 17.70 -33.22 2.49
N GLU A 110 17.32 -32.91 1.24
CA GLU A 110 17.20 -31.57 0.76
C GLU A 110 15.99 -30.85 1.38
N ILE A 111 14.86 -31.55 1.57
CA ILE A 111 13.69 -31.02 2.28
C ILE A 111 14.09 -30.65 3.72
N ASP A 112 14.74 -31.56 4.47
CA ASP A 112 15.17 -31.32 5.85
C ASP A 112 16.07 -30.08 5.92
N ARG A 113 17.08 -30.02 5.06
CA ARG A 113 18.01 -28.89 4.99
C ARG A 113 17.30 -27.56 4.74
N LYS A 114 16.47 -27.49 3.68
CA LYS A 114 15.75 -26.25 3.31
C LYS A 114 14.75 -25.80 4.38
N VAL A 115 14.02 -26.74 4.99
CA VAL A 115 13.05 -26.42 6.05
C VAL A 115 13.78 -25.91 7.30
N ARG A 116 14.88 -26.55 7.75
CA ARG A 116 15.63 -26.07 8.91
C ARG A 116 16.32 -24.75 8.68
N GLU A 117 16.84 -24.52 7.47
CA GLU A 117 17.43 -23.23 7.10
C GLU A 117 16.37 -22.10 7.17
N ALA A 118 15.20 -22.31 6.58
CA ALA A 118 14.09 -21.36 6.65
C ALA A 118 13.58 -21.18 8.10
N ALA A 119 13.48 -22.27 8.87
CA ALA A 119 13.07 -22.23 10.27
C ALA A 119 14.04 -21.41 11.13
N ARG A 120 15.34 -21.50 10.89
CA ARG A 120 16.37 -20.72 11.59
C ARG A 120 16.18 -19.22 11.32
N VAL A 121 16.04 -18.84 10.05
CA VAL A 121 15.82 -17.43 9.66
C VAL A 121 14.56 -16.87 10.30
N LEU A 122 13.50 -17.69 10.36
CA LEU A 122 12.18 -17.30 10.89
C LEU A 122 12.02 -17.54 12.41
N GLN A 123 13.08 -18.00 13.10
CA GLN A 123 13.06 -18.32 14.53
C GLN A 123 11.94 -19.33 14.90
N LEU A 124 11.79 -20.39 14.08
CA LEU A 124 10.79 -21.43 14.24
C LEU A 124 11.39 -22.79 14.64
N GLU A 125 12.70 -22.88 14.87
CA GLU A 125 13.41 -24.16 15.11
C GLU A 125 12.79 -24.96 16.26
N ALA A 126 12.52 -24.32 17.40
CA ALA A 126 11.91 -24.95 18.57
C ALA A 126 10.41 -25.30 18.39
N LEU A 127 9.81 -24.92 17.26
CA LEU A 127 8.38 -25.06 16.99
C LEU A 127 8.08 -26.08 15.89
N LEU A 128 9.10 -26.66 15.26
CA LEU A 128 8.96 -27.52 14.07
C LEU A 128 8.01 -28.70 14.25
N ASP A 129 7.94 -29.25 15.46
CA ASP A 129 7.08 -30.40 15.79
C ASP A 129 5.68 -30.00 16.27
N ARG A 130 5.42 -28.69 16.45
CA ARG A 130 4.11 -28.20 16.89
C ARG A 130 3.12 -28.14 15.72
N ARG A 131 1.83 -28.21 16.06
CA ARG A 131 0.73 -28.00 15.11
C ARG A 131 0.22 -26.53 15.17
N PRO A 132 -0.43 -26.02 14.13
CA PRO A 132 -0.90 -24.63 14.06
C PRO A 132 -1.75 -24.17 15.25
N LYS A 133 -2.54 -25.08 15.87
CA LYS A 133 -3.37 -24.76 17.04
C LYS A 133 -2.56 -24.38 18.29
N ALA A 134 -1.28 -24.79 18.36
CA ALA A 134 -0.37 -24.50 19.48
C ALA A 134 0.54 -23.30 19.20
N LEU A 135 0.23 -22.48 18.20
CA LEU A 135 1.01 -21.32 17.77
C LEU A 135 0.26 -20.01 17.98
N SER A 136 1.00 -18.95 18.29
CA SER A 136 0.46 -17.56 18.25
C SER A 136 0.16 -17.12 16.81
N GLY A 137 -0.56 -16.00 16.64
CA GLY A 137 -0.85 -15.41 15.33
C GLY A 137 0.41 -15.15 14.50
N GLY A 138 1.40 -14.46 15.07
CA GLY A 138 2.66 -14.19 14.39
C GLY A 138 3.49 -15.44 14.11
N GLN A 139 3.43 -16.47 14.98
CA GLN A 139 4.08 -17.76 14.68
C GLN A 139 3.41 -18.45 13.50
N ARG A 140 2.07 -18.48 13.41
CA ARG A 140 1.34 -19.02 12.25
C ARG A 140 1.72 -18.31 10.96
N GLN A 141 1.82 -17.00 11.01
CA GLN A 141 2.23 -16.19 9.86
C GLN A 141 3.65 -16.54 9.42
N ARG A 142 4.61 -16.60 10.34
CA ARG A 142 6.00 -17.01 10.03
C ARG A 142 6.05 -18.41 9.40
N VAL A 143 5.21 -19.34 9.84
CA VAL A 143 5.11 -20.67 9.20
C VAL A 143 4.59 -20.56 7.77
N ALA A 144 3.60 -19.70 7.50
CA ALA A 144 3.08 -19.47 6.14
C ALA A 144 4.14 -18.84 5.22
N ILE A 145 4.90 -17.87 5.73
CA ILE A 145 6.06 -17.29 5.03
C ILE A 145 7.13 -18.38 4.79
N GLY A 146 7.45 -19.19 5.79
CA GLY A 146 8.40 -20.30 5.66
C GLY A 146 8.02 -21.30 4.60
N ARG A 147 6.72 -21.67 4.52
CA ARG A 147 6.18 -22.51 3.45
C ARG A 147 6.38 -21.92 2.05
N ALA A 148 6.34 -20.60 1.94
CA ALA A 148 6.61 -19.89 0.69
C ALA A 148 8.12 -19.87 0.37
N ILE A 149 8.96 -19.52 1.34
CA ILE A 149 10.41 -19.33 1.18
C ILE A 149 11.14 -20.63 0.76
N VAL A 150 10.78 -21.77 1.34
CA VAL A 150 11.45 -23.06 1.04
C VAL A 150 11.39 -23.44 -0.44
N ARG A 151 10.43 -22.92 -1.18
CA ARG A 151 10.28 -23.13 -2.62
C ARG A 151 11.20 -22.25 -3.46
N GLN A 152 11.82 -21.24 -2.87
CA GLN A 152 12.69 -20.27 -3.54
C GLN A 152 12.03 -19.68 -4.81
N PRO A 153 10.83 -19.07 -4.69
CA PRO A 153 10.12 -18.53 -5.84
C PRO A 153 10.82 -17.30 -6.41
N GLY A 154 10.55 -16.99 -7.69
CA GLY A 154 10.98 -15.74 -8.31
C GLY A 154 10.15 -14.53 -7.85
N VAL A 155 8.91 -14.76 -7.37
CA VAL A 155 7.98 -13.73 -6.90
C VAL A 155 7.26 -14.20 -5.63
N PHE A 156 7.21 -13.35 -4.62
CA PHE A 156 6.36 -13.50 -3.44
C PHE A 156 5.10 -12.66 -3.57
N LEU A 157 3.96 -13.25 -3.24
CA LEU A 157 2.64 -12.60 -3.25
C LEU A 157 2.05 -12.65 -1.84
N PHE A 158 1.69 -11.50 -1.27
CA PHE A 158 1.11 -11.39 0.07
C PHE A 158 -0.29 -10.76 -0.02
N ASP A 159 -1.32 -11.50 0.39
CA ASP A 159 -2.72 -11.02 0.42
C ASP A 159 -3.08 -10.63 1.86
N GLU A 160 -2.97 -9.36 2.22
CA GLU A 160 -3.23 -8.78 3.55
C GLU A 160 -2.67 -9.59 4.73
N PRO A 161 -1.37 -9.92 4.75
CA PRO A 161 -0.84 -10.91 5.69
C PRO A 161 -0.87 -10.46 7.15
N LEU A 162 -1.00 -9.15 7.44
CA LEU A 162 -0.98 -8.60 8.80
C LEU A 162 -2.37 -8.25 9.35
N SER A 163 -3.44 -8.35 8.55
CA SER A 163 -4.79 -7.92 8.92
C SER A 163 -5.37 -8.63 10.15
N ASN A 164 -4.96 -9.88 10.42
CA ASN A 164 -5.44 -10.70 11.52
C ASN A 164 -4.57 -10.61 12.80
N LEU A 165 -3.66 -9.63 12.88
CA LEU A 165 -2.78 -9.41 14.02
C LEU A 165 -3.21 -8.19 14.84
N ASP A 166 -2.95 -8.22 16.16
CA ASP A 166 -3.04 -7.03 16.99
C ASP A 166 -1.99 -5.97 16.61
N ALA A 167 -2.17 -4.73 17.05
CA ALA A 167 -1.34 -3.60 16.64
C ALA A 167 0.15 -3.78 16.98
N THR A 168 0.45 -4.32 18.16
CA THR A 168 1.83 -4.54 18.60
C THR A 168 2.53 -5.59 17.73
N LEU A 169 1.87 -6.72 17.53
CA LEU A 169 2.40 -7.81 16.73
C LEU A 169 2.50 -7.43 15.25
N ARG A 170 1.55 -6.63 14.74
CA ARG A 170 1.59 -6.08 13.38
C ARG A 170 2.84 -5.24 13.16
N GLY A 171 3.17 -4.31 14.08
CA GLY A 171 4.38 -3.51 14.02
C GLY A 171 5.66 -4.35 13.98
N GLN A 172 5.78 -5.33 14.86
CA GLN A 172 6.93 -6.24 14.91
C GLN A 172 7.07 -7.06 13.63
N THR A 173 5.97 -7.62 13.14
CA THR A 173 5.99 -8.47 11.94
C THR A 173 6.29 -7.67 10.67
N ARG A 174 5.83 -6.42 10.58
CA ARG A 174 6.18 -5.50 9.48
C ARG A 174 7.71 -5.33 9.38
N VAL A 175 8.38 -5.05 10.50
CA VAL A 175 9.85 -4.93 10.54
C VAL A 175 10.52 -6.25 10.12
N GLU A 176 9.95 -7.39 10.53
CA GLU A 176 10.46 -8.71 10.16
C GLU A 176 10.33 -8.97 8.65
N ILE A 177 9.19 -8.64 8.04
CA ILE A 177 8.99 -8.76 6.57
C ILE A 177 10.00 -7.90 5.82
N ALA A 178 10.20 -6.64 6.23
CA ALA A 178 11.21 -5.77 5.63
C ALA A 178 12.62 -6.36 5.71
N ARG A 179 12.99 -6.94 6.87
CA ARG A 179 14.27 -7.61 7.07
C ARG A 179 14.41 -8.86 6.19
N LEU A 180 13.35 -9.67 6.12
CA LEU A 180 13.33 -10.87 5.29
C LEU A 180 13.49 -10.54 3.81
N HIS A 181 12.81 -9.52 3.31
CA HIS A 181 12.98 -9.07 1.92
C HIS A 181 14.44 -8.72 1.62
N LYS A 182 15.10 -7.95 2.50
CA LYS A 182 16.53 -7.61 2.35
C LYS A 182 17.45 -8.83 2.40
N GLN A 183 17.12 -9.86 3.20
CA GLN A 183 17.90 -11.09 3.30
C GLN A 183 17.68 -12.03 2.12
N PHE A 184 16.46 -12.09 1.61
CA PHE A 184 16.07 -12.91 0.45
C PHE A 184 16.08 -12.11 -0.85
N ALA A 185 16.99 -11.16 -1.01
CA ALA A 185 17.14 -10.20 -2.10
C ALA A 185 17.21 -10.79 -3.53
N LYS A 186 16.48 -11.88 -3.79
CA LYS A 186 16.44 -12.61 -5.08
C LYS A 186 15.01 -12.78 -5.62
N ALA A 187 14.00 -12.20 -4.98
CA ALA A 187 12.62 -12.33 -5.42
C ALA A 187 11.90 -10.99 -5.33
N SER A 188 11.11 -10.67 -6.32
CA SER A 188 10.21 -9.52 -6.28
C SER A 188 9.04 -9.82 -5.35
N VAL A 189 8.49 -8.77 -4.73
CA VAL A 189 7.37 -8.89 -3.79
C VAL A 189 6.20 -8.08 -4.31
N VAL A 190 5.00 -8.67 -4.33
CA VAL A 190 3.73 -7.97 -4.47
C VAL A 190 2.94 -8.14 -3.19
N TYR A 191 2.64 -7.05 -2.55
CA TYR A 191 2.01 -7.00 -1.22
C TYR A 191 0.71 -6.23 -1.28
N VAL A 192 -0.39 -6.85 -0.88
CA VAL A 192 -1.70 -6.19 -0.78
C VAL A 192 -1.94 -5.77 0.65
N THR A 193 -2.35 -4.52 0.84
CA THR A 193 -2.78 -3.99 2.13
C THR A 193 -3.80 -2.86 1.96
N HIS A 194 -4.57 -2.58 3.00
CA HIS A 194 -5.35 -1.36 3.16
C HIS A 194 -4.71 -0.41 4.20
N ASP A 195 -3.62 -0.84 4.84
CA ASP A 195 -2.89 -0.06 5.86
C ASP A 195 -1.81 0.79 5.19
N GLN A 196 -1.95 2.12 5.32
CA GLN A 196 -1.02 3.08 4.74
C GLN A 196 0.37 3.00 5.39
N ILE A 197 0.44 2.69 6.69
CA ILE A 197 1.72 2.60 7.41
C ILE A 197 2.53 1.41 6.88
N GLU A 198 1.85 0.29 6.56
CA GLU A 198 2.50 -0.84 5.91
C GLU A 198 3.05 -0.44 4.53
N ALA A 199 2.22 0.20 3.70
CA ALA A 199 2.62 0.64 2.38
C ALA A 199 3.79 1.63 2.41
N MET A 200 3.70 2.67 3.24
CA MET A 200 4.74 3.70 3.36
C MET A 200 6.07 3.17 3.92
N THR A 201 6.02 2.09 4.73
CA THR A 201 7.22 1.54 5.39
C THR A 201 7.91 0.46 4.54
N LEU A 202 7.13 -0.37 3.83
CA LEU A 202 7.64 -1.56 3.16
C LEU A 202 7.96 -1.34 1.68
N ALA A 203 7.25 -0.44 1.01
CA ALA A 203 7.28 -0.34 -0.43
C ALA A 203 8.50 0.40 -0.98
N ASP A 204 9.09 -0.17 -2.03
CA ASP A 204 9.89 0.60 -2.99
C ASP A 204 8.95 1.35 -3.96
N LYS A 205 7.81 0.71 -4.30
CA LYS A 205 6.78 1.23 -5.21
C LYS A 205 5.38 0.98 -4.65
N ILE A 206 4.55 2.02 -4.60
CA ILE A 206 3.12 1.91 -4.28
C ILE A 206 2.32 2.03 -5.58
N VAL A 207 1.35 1.14 -5.75
CA VAL A 207 0.29 1.21 -6.76
C VAL A 207 -1.01 1.51 -6.02
N LEU A 208 -1.43 2.76 -6.04
CA LEU A 208 -2.71 3.17 -5.45
C LEU A 208 -3.83 2.96 -6.45
N LEU A 209 -4.87 2.23 -6.05
CA LEU A 209 -6.00 1.88 -6.89
C LEU A 209 -7.23 2.74 -6.58
N HIS A 210 -7.97 3.12 -7.62
CA HIS A 210 -9.31 3.70 -7.53
C HIS A 210 -10.34 2.64 -7.11
N ALA A 211 -11.51 3.07 -6.66
CA ALA A 211 -12.65 2.21 -6.37
C ALA A 211 -13.96 2.79 -6.94
N GLY A 212 -14.91 1.90 -7.25
CA GLY A 212 -16.25 2.26 -7.70
C GLY A 212 -16.24 3.11 -8.97
N LYS A 213 -16.98 4.22 -8.98
CA LYS A 213 -17.14 5.10 -10.14
C LYS A 213 -15.85 5.70 -10.67
N ASP A 214 -14.84 5.89 -9.81
CA ASP A 214 -13.55 6.41 -10.23
C ASP A 214 -12.78 5.39 -11.08
N THR A 215 -12.92 4.08 -10.76
CA THR A 215 -12.38 3.01 -11.62
C THR A 215 -13.01 3.02 -13.01
N GLU A 216 -14.33 3.23 -13.09
CA GLU A 216 -15.03 3.31 -14.38
C GLU A 216 -14.59 4.52 -15.21
N ARG A 217 -14.31 5.63 -14.55
CA ARG A 217 -14.00 6.92 -15.20
C ARG A 217 -12.52 7.07 -15.57
N TYR A 218 -11.62 6.59 -14.71
CA TYR A 218 -10.19 6.91 -14.79
C TYR A 218 -9.30 5.66 -14.93
N GLY A 219 -9.87 4.45 -14.93
CA GLY A 219 -9.13 3.19 -14.85
C GLY A 219 -8.83 2.79 -13.41
N SER A 220 -8.22 1.62 -13.23
CA SER A 220 -7.96 1.07 -11.90
C SER A 220 -6.84 1.78 -11.17
N ILE A 221 -5.86 2.34 -11.85
CA ILE A 221 -4.68 2.94 -11.21
C ILE A 221 -4.88 4.44 -11.01
N ALA A 222 -4.81 4.88 -9.74
CA ALA A 222 -4.85 6.30 -9.38
C ALA A 222 -3.46 6.95 -9.51
N GLN A 223 -2.43 6.29 -8.96
CA GLN A 223 -1.04 6.72 -9.06
C GLN A 223 -0.09 5.57 -8.75
N ILE A 224 1.04 5.55 -9.46
CA ILE A 224 2.19 4.68 -9.18
C ILE A 224 3.37 5.58 -8.84
N GLY A 225 4.17 5.20 -7.84
CA GLY A 225 5.41 5.89 -7.47
C GLY A 225 6.01 5.41 -6.17
N ALA A 226 7.13 6.01 -5.77
CA ALA A 226 7.71 5.79 -4.46
C ALA A 226 6.80 6.36 -3.35
N PRO A 227 6.84 5.81 -2.12
CA PRO A 227 5.97 6.28 -1.02
C PRO A 227 5.95 7.79 -0.83
N LEU A 228 7.10 8.43 -0.72
CA LEU A 228 7.21 9.87 -0.52
C LEU A 228 6.78 10.68 -1.76
N GLU A 229 6.84 10.11 -2.96
CA GLU A 229 6.31 10.76 -4.17
C GLU A 229 4.79 10.89 -4.09
N LEU A 230 4.07 9.82 -3.69
CA LEU A 230 2.62 9.87 -3.52
C LEU A 230 2.22 10.86 -2.41
N TYR A 231 3.02 10.97 -1.36
CA TYR A 231 2.77 11.86 -0.24
C TYR A 231 2.97 13.34 -0.59
N HIS A 232 4.12 13.69 -1.21
CA HIS A 232 4.50 15.07 -1.48
C HIS A 232 4.00 15.58 -2.85
N ARG A 233 3.76 14.67 -3.81
CA ARG A 233 3.37 15.00 -5.19
C ARG A 233 2.16 14.19 -5.65
N PRO A 234 1.03 14.27 -4.93
CA PRO A 234 -0.20 13.56 -5.33
C PRO A 234 -0.70 14.09 -6.67
N LYS A 235 -1.03 13.18 -7.61
CA LYS A 235 -1.51 13.54 -8.95
C LYS A 235 -2.99 13.94 -8.99
N SER A 236 -3.73 13.68 -7.92
CA SER A 236 -5.16 14.00 -7.83
C SER A 236 -5.58 14.28 -6.39
N ARG A 237 -6.75 14.90 -6.21
CA ARG A 237 -7.38 15.11 -4.91
C ARG A 237 -7.63 13.76 -4.19
N PHE A 238 -7.98 12.71 -4.94
CA PHE A 238 -8.15 11.37 -4.39
C PHE A 238 -6.86 10.87 -3.74
N VAL A 239 -5.74 10.94 -4.45
CA VAL A 239 -4.42 10.51 -3.93
C VAL A 239 -4.02 11.34 -2.72
N ALA A 240 -4.17 12.68 -2.79
CA ALA A 240 -3.84 13.60 -1.71
C ALA A 240 -4.61 13.30 -0.42
N GLY A 241 -5.93 13.00 -0.54
CA GLY A 241 -6.79 12.70 0.59
C GLY A 241 -6.69 11.25 1.08
N PHE A 242 -6.22 10.32 0.22
CA PHE A 242 -6.06 8.93 0.61
C PHE A 242 -4.72 8.71 1.33
N ILE A 243 -3.63 9.33 0.89
CA ILE A 243 -2.28 9.15 1.46
C ILE A 243 -2.04 10.16 2.57
N GLY A 244 -1.72 9.64 3.76
CA GLY A 244 -1.42 10.40 4.98
C GLY A 244 -2.40 10.08 6.12
N SER A 245 -1.87 10.06 7.34
CA SER A 245 -2.64 9.89 8.57
C SER A 245 -2.05 10.83 9.64
N PRO A 246 -2.81 11.88 10.02
CA PRO A 246 -4.14 12.27 9.56
C PRO A 246 -4.21 12.62 8.05
N ARG A 247 -5.43 12.68 7.52
CA ARG A 247 -5.66 13.03 6.11
C ARG A 247 -5.34 14.50 5.84
N MET A 248 -5.09 14.83 4.58
CA MET A 248 -4.97 16.22 4.11
C MET A 248 -6.30 16.95 4.32
N ASN A 249 -6.24 18.19 4.82
CA ASN A 249 -7.39 19.09 4.89
C ASN A 249 -7.64 19.71 3.52
N PHE A 250 -8.90 19.81 3.10
CA PHE A 250 -9.32 20.40 1.85
C PHE A 250 -10.29 21.54 2.10
N LEU A 251 -9.92 22.74 1.68
CA LEU A 251 -10.71 23.95 1.83
C LEU A 251 -11.07 24.49 0.43
N PRO A 252 -12.36 24.64 0.08
CA PRO A 252 -12.77 25.21 -1.20
C PRO A 252 -12.48 26.70 -1.23
N GLY A 253 -12.20 27.24 -2.43
CA GLY A 253 -11.90 28.64 -2.61
C GLY A 253 -11.78 29.03 -4.06
N LYS A 254 -11.42 30.30 -4.29
CA LYS A 254 -11.18 30.86 -5.61
C LYS A 254 -9.78 31.42 -5.70
N LEU A 255 -9.17 31.27 -6.84
CA LEU A 255 -7.85 31.82 -7.12
C LEU A 255 -7.94 33.38 -7.15
N ALA A 256 -7.27 34.03 -6.20
CA ALA A 256 -7.30 35.49 -6.05
C ALA A 256 -6.18 36.17 -6.84
N SER A 257 -4.96 35.60 -6.83
CA SER A 257 -3.83 36.13 -7.61
C SER A 257 -2.82 35.05 -7.95
N ILE A 258 -2.02 35.33 -8.98
CA ILE A 258 -0.88 34.52 -9.42
C ILE A 258 0.33 35.45 -9.53
N ASP A 259 1.47 35.04 -8.98
CA ASP A 259 2.75 35.75 -9.17
C ASP A 259 3.94 34.75 -9.28
N ALA A 260 5.14 35.30 -9.39
CA ALA A 260 6.36 34.49 -9.55
C ALA A 260 6.70 33.59 -8.36
N ARG A 261 6.09 33.82 -7.19
CA ARG A 261 6.34 33.03 -5.97
C ARG A 261 5.25 32.01 -5.66
N GLY A 262 4.13 32.03 -6.41
CA GLY A 262 3.02 31.10 -6.21
C GLY A 262 1.65 31.71 -6.48
N VAL A 263 0.65 31.20 -5.80
CA VAL A 263 -0.75 31.61 -5.96
C VAL A 263 -1.37 32.01 -4.63
N SER A 264 -2.35 32.92 -4.65
CA SER A 264 -3.17 33.24 -3.49
C SER A 264 -4.59 32.71 -3.72
N VAL A 265 -5.14 32.02 -2.73
CA VAL A 265 -6.50 31.46 -2.77
C VAL A 265 -7.34 32.15 -1.71
N LYS A 266 -8.48 32.72 -2.13
CA LYS A 266 -9.49 33.22 -1.21
C LYS A 266 -10.43 32.08 -0.88
N LEU A 267 -10.51 31.70 0.40
CA LEU A 267 -11.37 30.63 0.89
C LEU A 267 -12.85 31.03 0.85
N ASP A 268 -13.72 30.09 0.48
CA ASP A 268 -15.15 30.36 0.31
C ASP A 268 -15.89 30.48 1.66
N ASP A 269 -15.41 29.74 2.70
CA ASP A 269 -16.02 29.67 4.02
C ASP A 269 -15.76 30.92 4.87
N SER A 270 -14.52 31.39 4.91
CA SER A 270 -14.10 32.50 5.81
C SER A 270 -13.76 33.79 5.08
N GLY A 271 -13.58 33.73 3.77
CA GLY A 271 -13.10 34.86 2.97
C GLY A 271 -11.61 35.20 3.21
N GLU A 272 -10.91 34.42 4.06
CA GLU A 272 -9.49 34.57 4.30
C GLU A 272 -8.69 34.24 3.03
N THR A 273 -7.51 34.82 2.90
CA THR A 273 -6.64 34.58 1.75
C THR A 273 -5.40 33.82 2.22
N VAL A 274 -5.18 32.65 1.62
CA VAL A 274 -3.99 31.82 1.87
C VAL A 274 -3.04 31.89 0.70
N ARG A 275 -1.74 31.93 0.98
CA ARG A 275 -0.71 31.88 -0.04
C ARG A 275 -0.13 30.47 -0.15
N VAL A 276 0.08 30.02 -1.38
CA VAL A 276 0.53 28.65 -1.67
C VAL A 276 1.67 28.71 -2.69
N GLY A 277 2.82 28.13 -2.33
CA GLY A 277 4.02 28.09 -3.18
C GLY A 277 3.93 27.02 -4.28
N VAL A 278 2.94 27.15 -5.18
CA VAL A 278 2.76 26.24 -6.33
C VAL A 278 2.80 27.03 -7.63
N ASP A 279 3.22 26.36 -8.71
CA ASP A 279 3.18 26.97 -10.05
C ASP A 279 1.74 27.21 -10.49
N GLY A 280 1.41 28.47 -10.72
CA GLY A 280 0.10 28.93 -11.20
C GLY A 280 -0.03 29.07 -12.72
N ALA A 281 0.98 28.71 -13.52
CA ALA A 281 1.02 28.96 -14.96
C ALA A 281 -0.17 28.40 -15.75
N ALA A 282 -0.75 27.29 -15.28
CA ALA A 282 -1.92 26.66 -15.89
C ALA A 282 -3.27 27.12 -15.29
N LEU A 283 -3.25 28.06 -14.34
CA LEU A 283 -4.43 28.51 -13.60
C LEU A 283 -4.89 29.90 -14.05
N SER A 284 -6.17 30.25 -13.79
CA SER A 284 -6.74 31.54 -14.09
C SER A 284 -7.32 32.19 -12.84
N VAL A 285 -7.09 33.50 -12.65
CA VAL A 285 -7.68 34.26 -11.54
C VAL A 285 -9.21 34.17 -11.58
N GLY A 286 -9.83 33.94 -10.43
CA GLY A 286 -11.29 33.73 -10.29
C GLY A 286 -11.71 32.25 -10.47
N GLN A 287 -10.83 31.36 -10.90
CA GLN A 287 -11.13 29.94 -11.06
C GLN A 287 -11.43 29.30 -9.69
N PRO A 288 -12.47 28.43 -9.57
CA PRO A 288 -12.71 27.65 -8.38
C PRO A 288 -11.57 26.61 -8.20
N VAL A 289 -11.01 26.53 -7.00
CA VAL A 289 -9.91 25.65 -6.62
C VAL A 289 -10.17 25.03 -5.25
N THR A 290 -9.46 23.96 -4.93
CA THR A 290 -9.44 23.42 -3.57
C THR A 290 -8.04 23.58 -3.02
N PHE A 291 -7.91 24.32 -1.92
CA PHE A 291 -6.68 24.41 -1.16
C PHE A 291 -6.52 23.14 -0.31
N GLY A 292 -5.39 22.43 -0.47
CA GLY A 292 -5.04 21.25 0.32
C GLY A 292 -3.86 21.53 1.23
N VAL A 293 -4.02 21.27 2.53
CA VAL A 293 -2.93 21.42 3.51
C VAL A 293 -2.83 20.20 4.41
N ARG A 294 -1.63 19.69 4.59
CA ARG A 294 -1.41 18.59 5.53
C ARG A 294 -1.40 19.09 6.97
N PRO A 295 -1.88 18.28 7.94
CA PRO A 295 -1.93 18.69 9.35
C PRO A 295 -0.60 19.17 9.90
N GLU A 296 0.51 18.56 9.53
CA GLU A 296 1.86 18.92 9.98
C GLU A 296 2.38 20.26 9.45
N HIS A 297 1.67 20.86 8.49
CA HIS A 297 1.98 22.22 8.01
C HIS A 297 1.12 23.30 8.66
N LEU A 298 0.31 22.91 9.66
CA LEU A 298 -0.52 23.83 10.45
C LEU A 298 0.08 23.95 11.85
N GLU A 299 0.40 25.17 12.26
CA GLU A 299 0.88 25.49 13.60
C GLU A 299 -0.19 26.29 14.35
N MET A 300 -0.43 25.92 15.62
CA MET A 300 -1.33 26.67 16.49
C MET A 300 -0.61 27.90 17.05
N VAL A 301 -1.24 29.06 16.97
CA VAL A 301 -0.72 30.30 17.57
C VAL A 301 -1.72 30.85 18.61
N GLU A 302 -1.21 31.27 19.77
CA GLU A 302 -2.01 31.85 20.86
C GLU A 302 -2.16 33.37 20.66
N GLY A 303 -2.92 33.79 19.67
CA GLY A 303 -3.20 35.19 19.36
C GLY A 303 -2.50 35.72 18.12
N VAL A 304 -3.09 36.76 17.51
CA VAL A 304 -2.63 37.36 16.26
C VAL A 304 -1.24 38.02 16.41
N GLN A 305 -0.83 38.35 17.64
CA GLN A 305 0.44 39.01 17.93
C GLN A 305 1.63 38.05 17.96
N ASP A 306 1.37 36.74 18.12
CA ASP A 306 2.41 35.71 18.17
C ASP A 306 2.72 35.08 16.82
N ALA A 307 2.12 35.58 15.74
CA ALA A 307 2.47 35.13 14.39
C ALA A 307 3.96 35.44 14.14
N PRO A 308 4.77 34.42 13.78
CA PRO A 308 6.21 34.62 13.61
C PRO A 308 6.47 35.71 12.57
N ALA A 309 7.23 36.74 12.99
CA ALA A 309 7.68 37.82 12.11
C ALA A 309 8.77 37.36 11.12
N ASP A 310 9.00 36.06 11.00
CA ASP A 310 10.00 35.50 10.10
C ASP A 310 9.50 35.54 8.66
N THR A 311 9.97 36.55 7.94
CA THR A 311 9.64 36.86 6.57
C THR A 311 10.24 35.91 5.54
N THR A 312 10.93 34.84 5.96
CA THR A 312 11.56 33.87 5.04
C THR A 312 10.55 32.82 4.53
N HIS A 313 9.46 32.56 5.28
CA HIS A 313 8.33 31.73 4.85
C HIS A 313 7.05 32.56 4.97
N GLU A 314 6.37 32.82 3.84
CA GLU A 314 5.08 33.51 3.81
C GLU A 314 4.02 32.60 4.48
N SER A 315 3.82 32.76 5.79
CA SER A 315 2.76 32.09 6.54
C SER A 315 1.43 32.82 6.36
N SER A 316 0.34 32.07 6.27
CA SER A 316 -1.02 32.62 6.23
C SER A 316 -1.73 32.23 7.52
N LEU A 317 -2.45 33.18 8.14
CA LEU A 317 -3.23 32.93 9.34
C LEU A 317 -4.63 32.45 8.97
N LEU A 318 -5.06 31.36 9.60
CA LEU A 318 -6.40 30.80 9.49
C LEU A 318 -7.05 30.75 10.87
N THR A 319 -8.28 31.24 10.98
CA THR A 319 -9.07 31.17 12.23
C THR A 319 -10.16 30.13 12.09
N ARG A 320 -10.14 29.09 12.93
CA ARG A 320 -11.13 28.00 12.92
C ARG A 320 -11.56 27.66 14.33
N ALA A 321 -12.84 27.34 14.50
CA ALA A 321 -13.35 26.77 15.74
C ALA A 321 -12.87 25.32 15.88
N VAL A 322 -12.57 24.93 17.12
CA VAL A 322 -12.18 23.54 17.46
C VAL A 322 -13.45 22.77 17.79
N SER A 323 -13.71 21.69 17.06
CA SER A 323 -14.85 20.79 17.30
C SER A 323 -14.55 19.71 18.30
N LEU A 324 -13.33 19.15 18.25
CA LEU A 324 -12.89 18.06 19.12
C LEU A 324 -11.37 18.05 19.27
N VAL A 325 -10.89 17.62 20.45
CA VAL A 325 -9.48 17.31 20.67
C VAL A 325 -9.35 15.85 21.09
N GLU A 326 -8.71 15.04 20.25
CA GLU A 326 -8.34 13.65 20.58
C GLU A 326 -6.96 13.62 21.24
N GLN A 327 -6.90 13.25 22.50
CA GLN A 327 -5.63 13.11 23.25
C GLN A 327 -5.14 11.67 23.20
N LEU A 328 -4.02 11.41 22.52
CA LEU A 328 -3.43 10.08 22.36
C LEU A 328 -2.21 9.84 23.27
N GLY A 329 -1.90 10.77 24.15
CA GLY A 329 -0.79 10.70 25.09
C GLY A 329 0.48 11.34 24.55
N GLU A 330 1.08 10.80 23.52
CA GLU A 330 2.30 11.36 22.90
C GLU A 330 2.01 12.56 21.96
N HIS A 331 0.81 12.62 21.40
CA HIS A 331 0.33 13.74 20.57
C HIS A 331 -1.20 13.88 20.70
N SER A 332 -1.73 14.98 20.19
CA SER A 332 -3.17 15.22 20.13
C SER A 332 -3.57 15.62 18.74
N TYR A 333 -4.74 15.16 18.29
CA TYR A 333 -5.36 15.66 17.05
C TYR A 333 -6.41 16.70 17.40
N VAL A 334 -6.31 17.86 16.76
CA VAL A 334 -7.29 18.93 16.89
C VAL A 334 -8.17 18.91 15.63
N HIS A 335 -9.44 18.56 15.82
CA HIS A 335 -10.44 18.60 14.76
C HIS A 335 -11.06 19.98 14.72
N LEU A 336 -11.03 20.60 13.56
CA LEU A 336 -11.62 21.90 13.33
C LEU A 336 -13.06 21.71 12.82
N GLU A 337 -13.93 22.69 13.08
CA GLU A 337 -15.25 22.70 12.46
C GLU A 337 -15.12 22.81 10.95
N GLU A 338 -15.88 21.99 10.21
CA GLU A 338 -16.05 22.17 8.77
C GLU A 338 -16.85 23.46 8.57
N GLY A 339 -16.31 24.39 7.80
CA GLY A 339 -17.07 25.58 7.41
C GLY A 339 -18.33 25.14 6.66
N GLU A 340 -19.47 25.77 6.96
CA GLU A 340 -20.71 25.57 6.20
C GLU A 340 -20.46 25.97 4.73
N GLY A 341 -20.30 24.96 3.86
CA GLY A 341 -20.05 25.12 2.43
C GLY A 341 -20.57 23.95 1.63
#